data_71a82b6446180365483b1fc7bd604d33
#
_entry.id   71a82b6446180365483b1fc7bd604d33
#
_cell.length_a   1.000
_cell.length_b   1.000
_cell.length_c   1.000
_cell.angle_alpha   90.00
_cell.angle_beta   90.00
_cell.angle_gamma   90.00
#
_symmetry.space_group_name_H-M   'P 1'
#
loop_
_entity.id
_entity.type
_entity.pdbx_description
1 polymer ?
#
loop_
_entity_poly.entity_id
_entity_poly.type
_entity_poly.pdbx_seq_one_letter_code
_entity_poly.pdbx_strand_id
1 'polypeptide(L)'
;KMLSELLKRVEYPCIVYASTIKEIEGLKESLQEEGYTKIDTFHSKRHSSDRQTIQQKFFRGELNILLATSAFGMGINQSNIRTIIHYQLPQTLEDYVQQIGRAGRDLQFSRCIAFVHPDDFSEMGRKIERSYEAGDEEETELHQNIKEIANAFRWNNEQKNEFIKMHRTRKLKQFSQIEEFATTSQCKEQYLAQFFGENRKEPCGKCSSCRHLDLFLLDVTENWNEEENGKNTFEESFKKLFNL
;
A
#
# COMPACT_ATOMS: atom_id res chain seq x y z
N LYS A 1 -4.69 17.47 6.89
CA LYS A 1 -4.38 17.82 8.29
C LYS A 1 -3.75 16.65 9.04
N MET A 2 -4.39 15.47 9.13
CA MET A 2 -3.84 14.29 9.83
C MET A 2 -2.50 13.81 9.25
N LEU A 3 -2.39 13.69 7.91
CA LEU A 3 -1.13 13.32 7.26
C LEU A 3 0.00 14.32 7.56
N SER A 4 -0.28 15.62 7.51
CA SER A 4 0.73 16.65 7.81
C SER A 4 1.24 16.57 9.25
N GLU A 5 0.35 16.37 10.23
CA GLU A 5 0.76 16.18 11.62
C GLU A 5 1.61 14.91 11.80
N LEU A 6 1.27 13.81 11.10
CA LEU A 6 2.07 12.60 11.12
C LEU A 6 3.45 12.82 10.50
N LEU A 7 3.53 13.53 9.36
CA LEU A 7 4.79 13.83 8.68
C LEU A 7 5.78 14.65 9.52
N LYS A 8 5.32 15.43 10.51
CA LYS A 8 6.19 16.14 11.46
C LYS A 8 6.88 15.21 12.46
N ARG A 9 6.42 13.97 12.59
CA ARG A 9 6.82 13.02 13.66
C ARG A 9 7.48 11.74 13.13
N VAL A 10 7.51 11.56 11.82
CA VAL A 10 8.13 10.38 11.21
C VAL A 10 9.54 10.65 10.72
N GLU A 11 10.30 9.58 10.60
CA GLU A 11 11.64 9.65 10.02
C GLU A 11 11.60 9.63 8.49
N TYR A 12 12.55 10.31 7.88
CA TYR A 12 12.72 10.37 6.43
C TYR A 12 13.91 9.51 5.97
N PRO A 13 13.93 9.05 4.71
CA PRO A 13 12.95 9.27 3.64
C PRO A 13 11.62 8.56 3.86
N CYS A 14 10.52 9.20 3.45
CA CYS A 14 9.17 8.69 3.60
C CYS A 14 8.49 8.49 2.24
N ILE A 15 7.78 7.38 2.08
CA ILE A 15 6.88 7.13 0.94
C ILE A 15 5.44 7.15 1.46
N VAL A 16 4.59 7.90 0.78
CA VAL A 16 3.14 7.92 1.04
C VAL A 16 2.42 7.31 -0.16
N TYR A 17 1.75 6.20 0.04
CA TYR A 17 0.95 5.54 -0.99
C TYR A 17 -0.51 5.97 -0.93
N ALA A 18 -1.08 6.32 -2.09
CA ALA A 18 -2.52 6.52 -2.26
C ALA A 18 -3.02 5.85 -3.55
N SER A 19 -4.32 5.68 -3.66
CA SER A 19 -4.92 4.83 -4.71
C SER A 19 -4.94 5.50 -6.07
N THR A 20 -5.03 6.84 -6.14
CA THR A 20 -5.22 7.55 -7.40
C THR A 20 -4.21 8.67 -7.61
N ILE A 21 -3.96 8.98 -8.89
CA ILE A 21 -3.09 10.11 -9.29
C ILE A 21 -3.66 11.43 -8.77
N LYS A 22 -4.99 11.60 -8.86
CA LYS A 22 -5.66 12.82 -8.37
C LYS A 22 -5.40 13.05 -6.88
N GLU A 23 -5.43 11.99 -6.08
CA GLU A 23 -5.16 12.09 -4.65
C GLU A 23 -3.72 12.47 -4.35
N ILE A 24 -2.74 11.82 -4.98
CA ILE A 24 -1.33 12.16 -4.72
C ILE A 24 -0.97 13.56 -5.19
N GLU A 25 -1.54 14.05 -6.28
CA GLU A 25 -1.32 15.42 -6.74
C GLU A 25 -1.99 16.43 -5.80
N GLY A 26 -3.22 16.19 -5.37
CA GLY A 26 -3.90 17.05 -4.38
C GLY A 26 -3.22 17.04 -3.01
N LEU A 27 -2.69 15.89 -2.57
CA LEU A 27 -1.89 15.82 -1.35
C LEU A 27 -0.58 16.62 -1.48
N LYS A 28 0.08 16.58 -2.66
CA LYS A 28 1.28 17.37 -2.91
C LYS A 28 0.99 18.86 -2.78
N GLU A 29 -0.05 19.34 -3.47
CA GLU A 29 -0.45 20.75 -3.43
C GLU A 29 -0.72 21.19 -1.98
N SER A 30 -1.56 20.46 -1.26
CA SER A 30 -1.89 20.77 0.13
C SER A 30 -0.67 20.78 1.06
N LEU A 31 0.25 19.83 0.92
CA LEU A 31 1.45 19.76 1.74
C LEU A 31 2.45 20.86 1.36
N GLN A 32 2.52 21.26 0.10
CA GLN A 32 3.34 22.39 -0.34
C GLN A 32 2.84 23.73 0.24
N GLU A 33 1.53 23.94 0.30
CA GLU A 33 0.92 25.09 0.98
C GLU A 33 1.27 25.12 2.48
N GLU A 34 1.43 23.96 3.12
CA GLU A 34 1.86 23.83 4.51
C GLU A 34 3.40 23.91 4.69
N GLY A 35 4.16 24.18 3.62
CA GLY A 35 5.60 24.44 3.66
C GLY A 35 6.49 23.23 3.40
N TYR A 36 5.95 22.09 2.98
CA TYR A 36 6.77 20.94 2.58
C TYR A 36 7.37 21.16 1.19
N THR A 37 8.66 21.46 1.11
CA THR A 37 9.35 21.79 -0.16
C THR A 37 10.08 20.60 -0.79
N LYS A 38 10.53 19.61 0.02
CA LYS A 38 11.26 18.41 -0.45
C LYS A 38 10.30 17.25 -0.69
N ILE A 39 9.32 17.48 -1.56
CA ILE A 39 8.24 16.54 -1.87
C ILE A 39 8.00 16.46 -3.38
N ASP A 40 7.72 15.27 -3.90
CA ASP A 40 7.25 15.10 -5.27
C ASP A 40 6.33 13.88 -5.40
N THR A 41 5.68 13.73 -6.57
CA THR A 41 4.75 12.64 -6.88
C THR A 41 5.37 11.67 -7.88
N PHE A 42 5.03 10.38 -7.78
CA PHE A 42 5.44 9.34 -8.70
C PHE A 42 4.27 8.47 -9.14
N HIS A 43 3.97 8.46 -10.44
CA HIS A 43 2.86 7.68 -11.01
C HIS A 43 3.12 7.34 -12.48
N SER A 44 2.33 6.41 -13.04
CA SER A 44 2.49 5.87 -14.40
C SER A 44 2.33 6.89 -15.52
N LYS A 45 1.52 7.94 -15.32
CA LYS A 45 1.27 8.99 -16.33
C LYS A 45 2.41 10.00 -16.48
N ARG A 46 3.42 10.00 -15.60
CA ARG A 46 4.62 10.84 -15.79
C ARG A 46 5.53 10.23 -16.87
N HIS A 47 6.21 11.09 -17.64
CA HIS A 47 7.22 10.64 -18.58
C HIS A 47 8.31 9.81 -17.90
N SER A 48 8.89 8.85 -18.62
CA SER A 48 9.92 7.97 -18.05
C SER A 48 11.15 8.73 -17.56
N SER A 49 11.55 9.81 -18.28
CA SER A 49 12.63 10.72 -17.88
C SER A 49 12.37 11.40 -16.54
N ASP A 50 11.13 11.90 -16.35
CA ASP A 50 10.74 12.58 -15.11
C ASP A 50 10.73 11.59 -13.93
N ARG A 51 10.20 10.38 -14.16
CA ARG A 51 10.21 9.31 -13.15
C ARG A 51 11.63 8.98 -12.72
N GLN A 52 12.58 8.86 -13.67
CA GLN A 52 13.99 8.62 -13.36
C GLN A 52 14.60 9.77 -12.56
N THR A 53 14.31 11.01 -12.94
CA THR A 53 14.80 12.21 -12.25
C THR A 53 14.28 12.29 -10.82
N ILE A 54 12.98 12.08 -10.61
CA ILE A 54 12.35 12.08 -9.28
C ILE A 54 12.94 10.98 -8.41
N GLN A 55 13.09 9.79 -8.97
CA GLN A 55 13.72 8.66 -8.27
C GLN A 55 15.15 8.96 -7.85
N GLN A 56 15.96 9.55 -8.71
CA GLN A 56 17.34 9.94 -8.39
C GLN A 56 17.39 11.01 -7.29
N LYS A 57 16.51 12.03 -7.38
CA LYS A 57 16.39 13.05 -6.32
C LYS A 57 16.03 12.45 -4.97
N PHE A 58 15.09 11.52 -4.96
CA PHE A 58 14.70 10.82 -3.73
C PHE A 58 15.86 9.99 -3.17
N PHE A 59 16.61 9.29 -4.02
CA PHE A 59 17.77 8.49 -3.61
C PHE A 59 18.94 9.31 -3.08
N ARG A 60 19.11 10.54 -3.58
CA ARG A 60 20.15 11.47 -3.11
C ARG A 60 19.75 12.26 -1.87
N GLY A 61 18.53 12.06 -1.33
CA GLY A 61 18.01 12.83 -0.20
C GLY A 61 17.63 14.28 -0.53
N GLU A 62 17.52 14.60 -1.83
CA GLU A 62 17.00 15.90 -2.29
C GLU A 62 15.48 16.00 -2.07
N LEU A 63 14.79 14.86 -1.99
CA LEU A 63 13.40 14.73 -1.59
C LEU A 63 13.32 13.93 -0.29
N ASN A 64 12.51 14.41 0.63
CA ASN A 64 12.20 13.75 1.90
C ASN A 64 10.95 12.87 1.78
N ILE A 65 9.96 13.31 0.98
CA ILE A 65 8.65 12.69 0.84
C ILE A 65 8.41 12.37 -0.62
N LEU A 66 8.03 11.14 -0.89
CA LEU A 66 7.55 10.70 -2.19
C LEU A 66 6.10 10.25 -2.09
N LEU A 67 5.21 10.95 -2.76
CA LEU A 67 3.81 10.56 -2.88
C LEU A 67 3.67 9.65 -4.11
N ALA A 68 3.16 8.44 -3.93
CA ALA A 68 3.18 7.45 -4.99
C ALA A 68 1.88 6.66 -5.10
N THR A 69 1.55 6.25 -6.34
CA THR A 69 0.61 5.15 -6.56
C THR A 69 1.37 3.81 -6.55
N SER A 70 0.65 2.69 -6.67
CA SER A 70 1.26 1.34 -6.79
C SER A 70 2.29 1.21 -7.92
N ALA A 71 2.32 2.16 -8.88
CA ALA A 71 3.30 2.21 -9.95
C ALA A 71 4.75 2.44 -9.46
N PHE A 72 4.93 3.00 -8.25
CA PHE A 72 6.25 3.13 -7.65
C PHE A 72 6.66 1.83 -6.99
N GLY A 73 7.59 1.13 -7.61
CA GLY A 73 8.07 -0.06 -6.93
C GLY A 73 8.85 -1.07 -7.74
N MET A 74 8.62 -1.23 -9.01
CA MET A 74 9.44 -2.16 -9.80
C MET A 74 10.85 -1.59 -10.03
N GLY A 75 11.87 -2.33 -9.60
CA GLY A 75 13.27 -1.96 -9.82
C GLY A 75 13.87 -0.93 -8.86
N ILE A 76 13.22 -0.63 -7.73
CA ILE A 76 13.76 0.30 -6.73
C ILE A 76 14.58 -0.45 -5.71
N ASN A 77 15.87 -0.14 -5.67
CA ASN A 77 16.81 -0.69 -4.70
C ASN A 77 17.35 0.42 -3.78
N GLN A 78 16.44 1.17 -3.12
CA GLN A 78 16.82 2.07 -2.04
C GLN A 78 16.70 1.35 -0.71
N SER A 79 17.78 1.31 0.06
CA SER A 79 17.86 0.55 1.31
C SER A 79 17.40 1.36 2.53
N ASN A 80 17.49 2.69 2.49
CA ASN A 80 17.36 3.56 3.66
C ASN A 80 15.98 4.23 3.85
N ILE A 81 14.90 3.70 3.27
CA ILE A 81 13.56 4.23 3.51
C ILE A 81 13.17 3.96 4.96
N ARG A 82 12.81 5.04 5.70
CA ARG A 82 12.48 4.98 7.13
C ARG A 82 11.00 4.83 7.39
N THR A 83 10.16 5.46 6.56
CA THR A 83 8.72 5.42 6.79
C THR A 83 7.94 5.11 5.52
N ILE A 84 6.96 4.24 5.63
CA ILE A 84 5.93 4.02 4.61
C ILE A 84 4.59 4.35 5.23
N ILE A 85 3.83 5.20 4.55
CA ILE A 85 2.49 5.58 4.96
C ILE A 85 1.52 5.15 3.86
N HIS A 86 0.55 4.34 4.18
CA HIS A 86 -0.59 4.09 3.33
C HIS A 86 -1.68 5.11 3.68
N TYR A 87 -1.81 6.14 2.84
CA TYR A 87 -2.93 7.09 2.94
C TYR A 87 -4.26 6.39 2.68
N GLN A 88 -4.20 5.37 1.84
CA GLN A 88 -5.23 4.36 1.64
C GLN A 88 -4.55 2.99 1.53
N LEU A 89 -5.15 1.97 2.11
CA LEU A 89 -4.68 0.59 1.97
C LEU A 89 -4.76 0.14 0.51
N PRO A 90 -3.80 -0.66 0.03
CA PRO A 90 -3.90 -1.30 -1.26
C PRO A 90 -5.03 -2.34 -1.27
N GLN A 91 -5.44 -2.78 -2.45
CA GLN A 91 -6.55 -3.71 -2.60
C GLN A 91 -6.21 -5.17 -2.28
N THR A 92 -4.92 -5.49 -2.14
CA THR A 92 -4.44 -6.86 -1.89
C THR A 92 -3.33 -6.87 -0.83
N LEU A 93 -3.22 -7.99 -0.11
CA LEU A 93 -2.13 -8.20 0.86
C LEU A 93 -0.77 -8.32 0.16
N GLU A 94 -0.73 -8.87 -1.04
CA GLU A 94 0.48 -8.97 -1.84
C GLU A 94 1.05 -7.58 -2.15
N ASP A 95 0.20 -6.64 -2.59
CA ASP A 95 0.61 -5.25 -2.84
C ASP A 95 1.06 -4.58 -1.54
N TYR A 96 0.33 -4.81 -0.44
CA TYR A 96 0.71 -4.28 0.87
C TYR A 96 2.11 -4.73 1.27
N VAL A 97 2.37 -6.04 1.25
CA VAL A 97 3.68 -6.61 1.62
C VAL A 97 4.78 -6.12 0.68
N GLN A 98 4.50 -6.05 -0.64
CA GLN A 98 5.45 -5.51 -1.60
C GLN A 98 5.80 -4.04 -1.31
N GLN A 99 4.83 -3.25 -0.90
CA GLN A 99 5.04 -1.83 -0.58
C GLN A 99 5.79 -1.66 0.73
N ILE A 100 5.40 -2.33 1.81
CA ILE A 100 6.10 -2.23 3.11
C ILE A 100 7.51 -2.82 3.05
N GLY A 101 7.75 -3.84 2.22
CA GLY A 101 9.06 -4.44 1.99
C GLY A 101 10.10 -3.50 1.34
N ARG A 102 9.75 -2.22 1.13
CA ARG A 102 10.70 -1.18 0.67
C ARG A 102 11.38 -0.48 1.82
N ALA A 103 10.81 -0.51 3.01
CA ALA A 103 11.38 0.11 4.19
C ALA A 103 12.41 -0.79 4.85
N GLY A 104 13.46 -0.18 5.41
CA GLY A 104 14.42 -0.85 6.28
C GLY A 104 15.28 -1.93 5.62
N ARG A 105 15.51 -1.88 4.32
CA ARG A 105 16.37 -2.86 3.62
C ARG A 105 17.85 -2.83 4.05
N ASP A 106 18.23 -1.81 4.76
CA ASP A 106 19.55 -1.66 5.40
C ASP A 106 19.56 -2.21 6.84
N LEU A 107 18.53 -2.97 7.24
CA LEU A 107 18.38 -3.54 8.57
C LEU A 107 18.20 -2.51 9.70
N GLN A 108 17.99 -1.24 9.35
CA GLN A 108 17.68 -0.20 10.32
C GLN A 108 16.19 -0.14 10.61
N PHE A 109 15.85 0.42 11.75
CA PHE A 109 14.46 0.59 12.15
C PHE A 109 13.67 1.37 11.09
N SER A 110 12.48 0.91 10.79
CA SER A 110 11.54 1.54 9.86
C SER A 110 10.11 1.34 10.32
N ARG A 111 9.23 2.25 9.90
CA ARG A 111 7.81 2.22 10.28
C ARG A 111 6.91 2.10 9.06
N CYS A 112 5.89 1.28 9.21
CA CYS A 112 4.80 1.18 8.23
C CYS A 112 3.49 1.56 8.93
N ILE A 113 2.83 2.61 8.43
CA ILE A 113 1.64 3.20 9.02
C ILE A 113 0.54 3.16 7.96
N ALA A 114 -0.67 2.80 8.33
CA ALA A 114 -1.82 2.85 7.43
C ALA A 114 -2.95 3.65 8.07
N PHE A 115 -3.51 4.59 7.33
CA PHE A 115 -4.80 5.18 7.69
C PHE A 115 -5.90 4.20 7.31
N VAL A 116 -6.78 3.93 8.25
CA VAL A 116 -7.88 2.98 8.09
C VAL A 116 -9.13 3.62 8.68
N HIS A 117 -10.16 3.77 7.88
CA HIS A 117 -11.47 4.17 8.33
C HIS A 117 -12.49 3.09 7.95
N PRO A 118 -13.47 2.75 8.81
CA PRO A 118 -14.46 1.72 8.49
C PRO A 118 -15.21 1.96 7.18
N ASP A 119 -15.51 3.23 6.86
CA ASP A 119 -16.21 3.59 5.64
C ASP A 119 -15.39 3.34 4.37
N ASP A 120 -14.04 3.35 4.47
CA ASP A 120 -13.14 3.08 3.34
C ASP A 120 -13.40 1.69 2.77
N PHE A 121 -13.62 0.69 3.64
CA PHE A 121 -13.91 -0.67 3.22
C PHE A 121 -15.26 -0.77 2.52
N SER A 122 -16.30 -0.13 3.08
CA SER A 122 -17.63 -0.11 2.48
C SER A 122 -17.63 0.58 1.11
N GLU A 123 -16.88 1.66 0.96
CA GLU A 123 -16.76 2.38 -0.31
C GLU A 123 -15.95 1.59 -1.34
N MET A 124 -14.85 0.99 -0.93
CA MET A 124 -13.99 0.18 -1.80
C MET A 124 -14.74 -1.07 -2.30
N GLY A 125 -15.44 -1.78 -1.42
CA GLY A 125 -16.28 -2.91 -1.80
C GLY A 125 -17.32 -2.54 -2.85
N ARG A 126 -18.02 -1.42 -2.63
CA ARG A 126 -19.00 -0.88 -3.62
C ARG A 126 -18.33 -0.48 -4.94
N LYS A 127 -17.13 0.11 -4.92
CA LYS A 127 -16.37 0.45 -6.15
C LYS A 127 -16.00 -0.80 -6.92
N ILE A 128 -15.54 -1.85 -6.23
CA ILE A 128 -15.23 -3.13 -6.86
C ILE A 128 -16.50 -3.70 -7.52
N GLU A 129 -17.62 -3.75 -6.81
CA GLU A 129 -18.85 -4.30 -7.37
C GLU A 129 -19.34 -3.52 -8.59
N ARG A 130 -19.42 -2.19 -8.50
CA ARG A 130 -19.83 -1.33 -9.61
C ARG A 130 -18.95 -1.49 -10.85
N SER A 131 -17.63 -1.76 -10.67
CA SER A 131 -16.74 -1.96 -11.81
C SER A 131 -17.09 -3.18 -12.66
N TYR A 132 -17.92 -4.10 -12.14
CA TYR A 132 -18.41 -5.27 -12.88
C TYR A 132 -19.86 -5.14 -13.33
N GLU A 133 -20.60 -4.15 -12.82
CA GLU A 133 -22.03 -3.91 -13.13
C GLU A 133 -22.22 -2.85 -14.22
N ALA A 134 -21.19 -2.08 -14.53
CA ALA A 134 -21.27 -1.02 -15.55
C ALA A 134 -21.66 -1.62 -16.89
N GLY A 135 -22.80 -1.17 -17.42
CA GLY A 135 -23.29 -1.52 -18.75
C GLY A 135 -22.44 -0.88 -19.86
N ASP A 136 -22.77 -1.18 -21.11
CA ASP A 136 -22.01 -0.77 -22.31
C ASP A 136 -21.80 0.76 -22.47
N GLU A 137 -22.44 1.59 -21.66
CA GLU A 137 -22.33 3.06 -21.72
C GLU A 137 -21.14 3.65 -20.95
N GLU A 138 -20.58 2.93 -19.96
CA GLU A 138 -19.34 3.29 -19.26
C GLU A 138 -18.31 2.15 -19.35
N GLU A 139 -17.66 2.04 -20.50
CA GLU A 139 -16.62 1.04 -20.72
C GLU A 139 -15.38 1.36 -19.84
N THR A 140 -15.28 0.70 -18.68
CA THR A 140 -14.13 0.83 -17.79
C THR A 140 -12.90 0.14 -18.40
N GLU A 141 -11.69 0.53 -17.99
CA GLU A 141 -10.44 -0.14 -18.36
C GLU A 141 -10.51 -1.66 -18.12
N LEU A 142 -11.21 -2.10 -17.07
CA LEU A 142 -11.44 -3.51 -16.78
C LEU A 142 -12.25 -4.18 -17.89
N HIS A 143 -13.33 -3.55 -18.39
CA HIS A 143 -14.16 -4.10 -19.46
C HIS A 143 -13.40 -4.19 -20.77
N GLN A 144 -12.57 -3.18 -21.09
CA GLN A 144 -11.70 -3.21 -22.27
C GLN A 144 -10.70 -4.36 -22.20
N ASN A 145 -10.02 -4.53 -21.07
CA ASN A 145 -9.08 -5.64 -20.85
C ASN A 145 -9.77 -7.01 -20.97
N ILE A 146 -10.96 -7.17 -20.39
CA ILE A 146 -11.74 -8.42 -20.51
C ILE A 146 -12.15 -8.67 -21.96
N LYS A 147 -12.55 -7.64 -22.70
CA LYS A 147 -12.92 -7.73 -24.12
C LYS A 147 -11.73 -8.13 -24.99
N GLU A 148 -10.56 -7.55 -24.74
CA GLU A 148 -9.32 -7.92 -25.43
C GLU A 148 -8.94 -9.36 -25.17
N ILE A 149 -8.98 -9.82 -23.92
CA ILE A 149 -8.71 -11.20 -23.55
C ILE A 149 -9.71 -12.14 -24.23
N ALA A 150 -11.01 -11.84 -24.13
CA ALA A 150 -12.06 -12.66 -24.73
C ALA A 150 -11.89 -12.77 -26.25
N ASN A 151 -11.50 -11.69 -26.94
CA ASN A 151 -11.22 -11.69 -28.37
C ASN A 151 -9.96 -12.52 -28.71
N ALA A 152 -8.88 -12.35 -27.95
CA ALA A 152 -7.63 -13.08 -28.16
C ALA A 152 -7.81 -14.61 -28.03
N PHE A 153 -8.62 -15.03 -27.07
CA PHE A 153 -8.92 -16.46 -26.83
C PHE A 153 -10.18 -16.96 -27.55
N ARG A 154 -10.84 -16.11 -28.35
CA ARG A 154 -12.08 -16.41 -29.09
C ARG A 154 -13.19 -16.97 -28.19
N TRP A 155 -13.36 -16.39 -27.01
CA TRP A 155 -14.38 -16.81 -26.05
C TRP A 155 -15.81 -16.51 -26.56
N ASN A 156 -16.72 -17.43 -26.27
CA ASN A 156 -18.15 -17.17 -26.41
C ASN A 156 -18.68 -16.35 -25.20
N ASN A 157 -19.92 -15.91 -25.26
CA ASN A 157 -20.53 -15.09 -24.19
C ASN A 157 -20.57 -15.81 -22.83
N GLU A 158 -20.77 -17.12 -22.82
CA GLU A 158 -20.80 -17.93 -21.60
C GLU A 158 -19.42 -17.95 -20.92
N GLN A 159 -18.37 -18.23 -21.66
CA GLN A 159 -16.99 -18.20 -21.18
C GLN A 159 -16.57 -16.83 -20.68
N LYS A 160 -16.95 -15.76 -21.39
CA LYS A 160 -16.72 -14.38 -20.95
C LYS A 160 -17.41 -14.09 -19.61
N ASN A 161 -18.67 -14.47 -19.45
CA ASN A 161 -19.46 -14.25 -18.23
C ASN A 161 -18.89 -15.08 -17.05
N GLU A 162 -18.46 -16.31 -17.29
CA GLU A 162 -17.82 -17.14 -16.28
C GLU A 162 -16.50 -16.52 -15.81
N PHE A 163 -15.68 -16.02 -16.72
CA PHE A 163 -14.45 -15.33 -16.39
C PHE A 163 -14.71 -14.06 -15.55
N ILE A 164 -15.68 -13.25 -15.93
CA ILE A 164 -16.09 -12.04 -15.19
C ILE A 164 -16.49 -12.43 -13.75
N LYS A 165 -17.32 -13.46 -13.60
CA LYS A 165 -17.76 -13.97 -12.30
C LYS A 165 -16.59 -14.44 -11.44
N MET A 166 -15.69 -15.24 -12.01
CA MET A 166 -14.48 -15.71 -11.30
C MET A 166 -13.58 -14.53 -10.89
N HIS A 167 -13.35 -13.60 -11.81
CA HIS A 167 -12.49 -12.44 -11.56
C HIS A 167 -13.06 -11.53 -10.45
N ARG A 168 -14.38 -11.27 -10.49
CA ARG A 168 -15.10 -10.53 -9.43
C ARG A 168 -14.96 -11.23 -8.08
N THR A 169 -15.24 -12.53 -8.02
CA THR A 169 -15.15 -13.32 -6.79
C THR A 169 -13.74 -13.27 -6.21
N ARG A 170 -12.71 -13.40 -7.06
CA ARG A 170 -11.31 -13.29 -6.64
C ARG A 170 -11.00 -11.91 -6.07
N LYS A 171 -11.42 -10.84 -6.74
CA LYS A 171 -11.20 -9.46 -6.29
C LYS A 171 -11.86 -9.16 -4.94
N LEU A 172 -13.11 -9.59 -4.77
CA LEU A 172 -13.82 -9.43 -3.50
C LEU A 172 -13.15 -10.23 -2.37
N LYS A 173 -12.67 -11.44 -2.67
CA LYS A 173 -11.91 -12.23 -1.70
C LYS A 173 -10.59 -11.55 -1.30
N GLN A 174 -9.81 -11.05 -2.25
CA GLN A 174 -8.58 -10.32 -1.97
C GLN A 174 -8.86 -9.07 -1.12
N PHE A 175 -9.94 -8.36 -1.43
CA PHE A 175 -10.36 -7.21 -0.67
C PHE A 175 -10.79 -7.59 0.77
N SER A 176 -11.58 -8.64 0.97
CA SER A 176 -11.95 -9.09 2.32
C SER A 176 -10.74 -9.50 3.16
N GLN A 177 -9.69 -10.01 2.54
CA GLN A 177 -8.45 -10.36 3.24
C GLN A 177 -7.67 -9.13 3.74
N ILE A 178 -7.62 -8.05 2.97
CA ILE A 178 -6.97 -6.81 3.43
C ILE A 178 -7.81 -6.11 4.51
N GLU A 179 -9.13 -6.16 4.42
CA GLU A 179 -10.04 -5.68 5.47
C GLU A 179 -9.85 -6.46 6.77
N GLU A 180 -9.84 -7.78 6.71
CA GLU A 180 -9.59 -8.65 7.86
C GLU A 180 -8.21 -8.38 8.46
N PHE A 181 -7.17 -8.27 7.63
CA PHE A 181 -5.83 -7.89 8.09
C PHE A 181 -5.83 -6.55 8.83
N ALA A 182 -6.52 -5.54 8.30
CA ALA A 182 -6.56 -4.22 8.91
C ALA A 182 -7.27 -4.23 10.28
N THR A 183 -8.35 -4.99 10.40
CA THR A 183 -9.25 -4.97 11.57
C THR A 183 -8.96 -6.06 12.60
N THR A 184 -8.20 -7.12 12.25
CA THR A 184 -7.94 -8.24 13.18
C THR A 184 -7.17 -7.80 14.41
N SER A 185 -7.51 -8.38 15.56
CA SER A 185 -6.74 -8.30 16.82
C SER A 185 -5.53 -9.24 16.84
N GLN A 186 -5.41 -10.17 15.89
CA GLN A 186 -4.25 -11.03 15.74
C GLN A 186 -3.00 -10.21 15.43
N CYS A 187 -1.83 -10.70 15.83
CA CYS A 187 -0.56 -10.09 15.43
C CYS A 187 -0.46 -9.95 13.91
N LYS A 188 -0.21 -8.73 13.42
CA LYS A 188 -0.18 -8.43 11.99
C LYS A 188 0.89 -9.25 11.23
N GLU A 189 2.05 -9.48 11.85
CA GLU A 189 3.10 -10.32 11.24
C GLU A 189 2.71 -11.81 11.22
N GLN A 190 2.01 -12.32 12.24
CA GLN A 190 1.49 -13.70 12.22
C GLN A 190 0.43 -13.86 11.13
N TYR A 191 -0.47 -12.89 11.00
CA TYR A 191 -1.49 -12.90 9.94
C TYR A 191 -0.85 -12.94 8.55
N LEU A 192 0.13 -12.09 8.29
CA LEU A 192 0.84 -12.07 7.00
C LEU A 192 1.61 -13.38 6.76
N ALA A 193 2.34 -13.88 7.76
CA ALA A 193 3.04 -15.16 7.65
C ALA A 193 2.08 -16.30 7.28
N GLN A 194 0.93 -16.38 7.98
CA GLN A 194 -0.10 -17.38 7.71
C GLN A 194 -0.69 -17.23 6.30
N PHE A 195 -0.95 -16.02 5.85
CA PHE A 195 -1.45 -15.75 4.51
C PHE A 195 -0.49 -16.26 3.41
N PHE A 196 0.82 -16.15 3.63
CA PHE A 196 1.85 -16.66 2.72
C PHE A 196 2.25 -18.12 2.98
N GLY A 197 1.52 -18.85 3.84
CA GLY A 197 1.74 -20.28 4.11
C GLY A 197 2.81 -20.58 5.15
N GLU A 198 3.30 -19.57 5.88
CA GLU A 198 4.21 -19.75 6.99
C GLU A 198 3.49 -19.79 8.35
N ASN A 199 4.01 -20.57 9.28
CA ASN A 199 3.48 -20.66 10.63
C ASN A 199 4.42 -19.97 11.64
N ARG A 200 4.17 -18.71 11.95
CA ARG A 200 4.88 -17.99 12.99
C ARG A 200 4.22 -18.24 14.35
N LYS A 201 4.92 -18.94 15.24
CA LYS A 201 4.37 -19.36 16.56
C LYS A 201 4.18 -18.18 17.51
N GLU A 202 5.09 -17.20 17.51
CA GLU A 202 5.06 -16.10 18.48
C GLU A 202 4.65 -14.77 17.85
N PRO A 203 3.91 -13.93 18.58
CA PRO A 203 3.57 -12.58 18.13
C PRO A 203 4.82 -11.69 18.05
N CYS A 204 4.77 -10.68 17.19
CA CYS A 204 5.93 -9.83 16.94
C CYS A 204 6.24 -8.81 18.06
N GLY A 205 5.31 -8.54 18.95
CA GLY A 205 5.44 -7.58 20.05
C GLY A 205 5.41 -6.09 19.64
N LYS A 206 5.49 -5.78 18.35
CA LYS A 206 5.70 -4.39 17.87
C LYS A 206 4.58 -3.85 16.95
N CYS A 207 3.71 -4.67 16.42
CA CYS A 207 2.59 -4.20 15.59
C CYS A 207 1.46 -3.61 16.46
N SER A 208 0.53 -2.88 15.81
CA SER A 208 -0.60 -2.25 16.49
C SER A 208 -1.41 -3.22 17.34
N SER A 209 -1.70 -4.43 16.85
CA SER A 209 -2.43 -5.44 17.61
C SER A 209 -1.66 -5.94 18.85
N CYS A 210 -0.34 -6.18 18.73
CA CYS A 210 0.48 -6.61 19.87
C CYS A 210 0.63 -5.52 20.94
N ARG A 211 0.61 -4.26 20.52
CA ARG A 211 0.74 -3.10 21.42
C ARG A 211 -0.61 -2.59 21.91
N HIS A 212 -1.71 -3.24 21.53
CA HIS A 212 -3.08 -2.85 21.87
C HIS A 212 -3.41 -1.40 21.51
N LEU A 213 -2.86 -0.91 20.39
CA LEU A 213 -3.16 0.43 19.90
C LEU A 213 -4.57 0.41 19.31
N ASP A 214 -5.40 1.35 19.75
CA ASP A 214 -6.72 1.55 19.14
C ASP A 214 -6.55 2.15 17.74
N LEU A 215 -6.91 1.36 16.72
CA LEU A 215 -6.75 1.73 15.31
C LEU A 215 -7.59 2.97 14.93
N PHE A 216 -8.65 3.26 15.69
CA PHE A 216 -9.56 4.37 15.41
C PHE A 216 -9.28 5.62 16.25
N LEU A 217 -8.44 5.50 17.30
CA LEU A 217 -8.11 6.55 18.25
C LEU A 217 -6.62 6.86 18.27
N LEU A 218 -5.89 6.63 17.18
CA LEU A 218 -4.49 7.07 17.11
C LEU A 218 -4.46 8.60 17.28
N ASP A 219 -4.45 9.04 18.54
CA ASP A 219 -4.04 10.38 18.87
C ASP A 219 -2.57 10.52 18.44
N VAL A 220 -2.37 11.26 17.37
CA VAL A 220 -1.04 11.52 16.79
C VAL A 220 -0.15 12.25 17.83
N THR A 221 -0.69 12.53 19.03
CA THR A 221 0.00 13.19 20.13
C THR A 221 0.81 12.25 21.04
N GLU A 222 0.57 10.94 21.01
CA GLU A 222 1.36 10.01 21.82
C GLU A 222 2.81 9.98 21.36
N ASN A 223 3.73 10.22 22.29
CA ASN A 223 5.17 10.08 22.11
C ASN A 223 5.50 8.63 21.77
N TRP A 224 5.83 8.41 20.51
CA TRP A 224 6.40 7.18 20.01
C TRP A 224 7.87 7.10 20.42
N ASN A 225 8.13 7.09 21.75
CA ASN A 225 9.48 6.99 22.25
C ASN A 225 10.07 5.64 21.93
N GLU A 226 11.25 5.72 21.36
CA GLU A 226 12.18 4.66 21.10
C GLU A 226 12.53 3.95 22.40
N GLU A 227 11.98 2.76 22.60
CA GLU A 227 12.66 1.74 23.41
C GLU A 227 12.27 0.38 22.83
N GLU A 228 13.15 -0.18 22.06
CA GLU A 228 13.66 -1.55 22.17
C GLU A 228 14.35 -2.00 20.89
N ASN A 229 15.66 -2.22 21.02
CA ASN A 229 16.52 -2.94 20.09
C ASN A 229 16.05 -4.40 19.95
N GLY A 230 15.05 -4.64 19.11
CA GLY A 230 14.69 -5.97 18.64
C GLY A 230 15.27 -6.23 17.26
N LYS A 231 16.22 -7.17 17.15
CA LYS A 231 16.77 -7.65 15.86
C LYS A 231 15.67 -7.92 14.85
N ASN A 232 15.90 -7.47 13.65
CA ASN A 232 14.97 -7.37 12.54
C ASN A 232 14.54 -8.74 11.99
N THR A 233 13.64 -9.43 12.72
CA THR A 233 13.10 -10.76 12.35
C THR A 233 12.20 -10.73 11.13
N PHE A 234 11.67 -9.53 10.74
CA PHE A 234 10.79 -9.38 9.57
C PHE A 234 11.56 -9.58 8.27
N GLU A 235 12.79 -9.06 8.17
CA GLU A 235 13.58 -9.19 6.94
C GLU A 235 14.05 -10.62 6.69
N GLU A 236 14.43 -11.36 7.74
CA GLU A 236 14.77 -12.79 7.61
C GLU A 236 13.55 -13.59 7.16
N SER A 237 12.37 -13.30 7.70
CA SER A 237 11.10 -13.92 7.29
C SER A 237 10.73 -13.51 5.86
N PHE A 238 10.91 -12.24 5.51
CA PHE A 238 10.63 -11.72 4.17
C PHE A 238 11.57 -12.31 3.11
N LYS A 239 12.88 -12.43 3.39
CA LYS A 239 13.83 -13.08 2.49
C LYS A 239 13.49 -14.55 2.25
N LYS A 240 13.04 -15.26 3.28
CA LYS A 240 12.57 -16.65 3.15
C LYS A 240 11.31 -16.77 2.31
N LEU A 241 10.34 -15.84 2.47
CA LEU A 241 9.08 -15.83 1.71
C LEU A 241 9.28 -15.64 0.21
N PHE A 242 10.29 -14.91 -0.21
CA PHE A 242 10.52 -14.55 -1.62
C PHE A 242 11.79 -15.14 -2.22
N ASN A 243 12.49 -16.06 -1.53
CA ASN A 243 13.76 -16.67 -1.99
C ASN A 243 14.81 -15.63 -2.45
N LEU A 244 14.95 -14.52 -1.73
CA LEU A 244 15.90 -13.44 -2.02
C LEU A 244 17.19 -13.61 -1.23
#